data_2f908c8b34d32e0f30e7ab60e59fa5fc
#
_entry.id   2f908c8b34d32e0f30e7ab60e59fa5fc
#
_cell.length_a   1.000
_cell.length_b   1.000
_cell.length_c   1.000
_cell.angle_alpha   90.00
_cell.angle_beta   90.00
_cell.angle_gamma   90.00
#
_symmetry.space_group_name_H-M   'P 1'
#
loop_
_entity.id
_entity.type
_entity.pdbx_description
1 polymer ?
#
loop_
_entity_poly.entity_id
_entity_poly.type
_entity_poly.pdbx_seq_one_letter_code
_entity_poly.pdbx_strand_id
1 'polypeptide(L)'
;MPVSDASPYAENRGRAFAALAIAGCLWGTGFLFGKWAFAELTVGQMVLYRFLFASLGFAPGVWRGLRNPATRPQRQDIVLILAAALIGVPIQFLIQFAGLARTTVSHASLMVGALPVLLAAGSALFTHEHVTLKRWIALVASTVGAALIAFGASSGEAGSQATLAGDLLVAASLIAAVAWILLVQQLMASGRHTPVTASAYVMTAGTPMLAIWVFATEGTLPLRLTALTWVSVAAMGLLATTITTYLWNWGLAQVPASQAGVFLNLEPVVGAILGVMILHDVLGPFGVVGGLLVIAAAVYVALDNGQKRSGSPA
;
A
#
# COMPACT_ATOMS: atom_id res chain seq x y z
N MET A 1 30.81 10.57 38.17
CA MET A 1 30.44 10.89 36.77
C MET A 1 29.24 10.01 36.44
N PRO A 2 28.07 10.57 36.16
CA PRO A 2 26.94 9.77 35.72
C PRO A 2 27.17 9.37 34.24
N VAL A 3 27.30 8.08 34.01
CA VAL A 3 27.30 7.51 32.67
C VAL A 3 25.86 7.72 32.12
N SER A 4 25.72 8.51 31.07
CA SER A 4 24.45 8.67 30.36
C SER A 4 24.15 7.38 29.62
N ASP A 5 23.34 6.50 30.21
CA ASP A 5 22.70 5.37 29.56
C ASP A 5 21.62 5.87 28.56
N ALA A 6 22.02 6.65 27.58
CA ALA A 6 21.20 6.86 26.40
C ALA A 6 21.37 5.62 25.52
N SER A 7 20.44 4.65 25.68
CA SER A 7 20.36 3.46 24.82
C SER A 7 20.48 3.89 23.35
N PRO A 8 21.35 3.25 22.52
CA PRO A 8 21.48 3.56 21.08
C PRO A 8 20.14 3.43 20.33
N TYR A 9 19.15 2.75 20.92
CA TYR A 9 17.77 2.66 20.40
C TYR A 9 16.97 3.96 20.56
N ALA A 10 17.31 4.86 21.50
CA ALA A 10 16.56 6.11 21.71
C ALA A 10 16.85 7.14 20.61
N GLU A 11 18.10 7.24 20.15
CA GLU A 11 18.51 8.23 19.14
C GLU A 11 17.98 7.91 17.75
N ASN A 12 17.84 6.63 17.38
CA ASN A 12 17.30 6.21 16.09
C ASN A 12 15.77 6.18 16.04
N ARG A 13 15.09 6.17 17.20
CA ARG A 13 13.63 6.03 17.25
C ARG A 13 12.88 7.20 16.61
N GLY A 14 13.34 8.43 16.86
CA GLY A 14 12.77 9.63 16.23
C GLY A 14 12.94 9.61 14.71
N ARG A 15 14.11 9.23 14.22
CA ARG A 15 14.39 9.09 12.79
C ARG A 15 13.54 7.96 12.15
N ALA A 16 13.33 6.85 12.86
CA ALA A 16 12.47 5.75 12.41
C ALA A 16 11.01 6.20 12.27
N PHE A 17 10.48 6.93 13.25
CA PHE A 17 9.13 7.49 13.16
C PHE A 17 9.00 8.49 12.01
N ALA A 18 10.00 9.36 11.81
CA ALA A 18 10.01 10.29 10.68
C ALA A 18 10.02 9.54 9.33
N ALA A 19 10.82 8.47 9.18
CA ALA A 19 10.86 7.66 7.97
C ALA A 19 9.51 6.97 7.70
N LEU A 20 8.87 6.41 8.74
CA LEU A 20 7.54 5.79 8.63
C LEU A 20 6.46 6.81 8.28
N ALA A 21 6.51 8.01 8.88
CA ALA A 21 5.57 9.08 8.57
C ALA A 21 5.74 9.57 7.12
N ILE A 22 6.98 9.80 6.67
CA ILE A 22 7.28 10.17 5.29
C ILE A 22 6.79 9.08 4.33
N ALA A 23 7.01 7.81 4.65
CA ALA A 23 6.55 6.69 3.84
C ALA A 23 5.02 6.70 3.70
N GLY A 24 4.27 6.83 4.81
CA GLY A 24 2.82 6.91 4.80
C GLY A 24 2.29 8.09 3.98
N CYS A 25 2.91 9.27 4.15
CA CYS A 25 2.56 10.45 3.34
C CYS A 25 2.84 10.25 1.85
N LEU A 26 3.98 9.68 1.48
CA LEU A 26 4.34 9.43 0.09
C LEU A 26 3.39 8.42 -0.58
N TRP A 27 2.91 7.39 0.12
CA TRP A 27 1.89 6.48 -0.42
C TRP A 27 0.63 7.23 -0.80
N GLY A 28 0.15 8.13 0.06
CA GLY A 28 -1.04 8.94 -0.19
C GLY A 28 -0.95 9.83 -1.44
N THR A 29 0.26 10.23 -1.85
CA THR A 29 0.45 11.00 -3.09
C THR A 29 0.23 10.17 -4.36
N GLY A 30 0.34 8.83 -4.27
CA GLY A 30 0.26 7.94 -5.42
C GLY A 30 -1.06 8.01 -6.18
N PHE A 31 -2.18 8.24 -5.48
CA PHE A 31 -3.50 8.40 -6.11
C PHE A 31 -3.62 9.71 -6.89
N LEU A 32 -3.07 10.81 -6.36
CA LEU A 32 -3.04 12.10 -7.05
C LEU A 32 -2.24 12.02 -8.36
N PHE A 33 -1.02 11.50 -8.29
CA PHE A 33 -0.20 11.30 -9.47
C PHE A 33 -0.87 10.37 -10.50
N GLY A 34 -1.56 9.31 -10.03
CA GLY A 34 -2.34 8.43 -10.88
C GLY A 34 -3.44 9.18 -11.64
N LYS A 35 -4.20 10.05 -10.96
CA LYS A 35 -5.23 10.88 -11.62
C LYS A 35 -4.63 11.81 -12.67
N TRP A 36 -3.51 12.46 -12.40
CA TRP A 36 -2.84 13.30 -13.40
C TRP A 36 -2.34 12.50 -14.61
N ALA A 37 -1.81 11.30 -14.39
CA ALA A 37 -1.33 10.45 -15.47
C ALA A 37 -2.46 9.92 -16.38
N PHE A 38 -3.68 9.77 -15.86
CA PHE A 38 -4.85 9.38 -16.66
C PHE A 38 -5.28 10.40 -17.73
N ALA A 39 -4.73 11.62 -17.70
CA ALA A 39 -4.96 12.58 -18.78
C ALA A 39 -4.41 12.11 -20.14
N GLU A 40 -3.38 11.26 -20.14
CA GLU A 40 -2.69 10.81 -21.36
C GLU A 40 -2.46 9.30 -21.44
N LEU A 41 -2.68 8.59 -20.32
CA LEU A 41 -2.39 7.16 -20.20
C LEU A 41 -3.64 6.36 -19.82
N THR A 42 -3.77 5.19 -20.40
CA THR A 42 -4.71 4.19 -19.92
C THR A 42 -4.25 3.64 -18.55
N VAL A 43 -5.14 2.92 -17.88
CA VAL A 43 -4.81 2.36 -16.56
C VAL A 43 -3.60 1.45 -16.60
N GLY A 44 -3.54 0.53 -17.54
CA GLY A 44 -2.43 -0.41 -17.65
C GLY A 44 -1.13 0.26 -18.03
N GLN A 45 -1.16 1.21 -18.99
CA GLN A 45 0.02 1.98 -19.39
C GLN A 45 0.59 2.77 -18.21
N MET A 46 -0.25 3.46 -17.43
CA MET A 46 0.17 4.20 -16.25
C MET A 46 0.78 3.29 -15.19
N VAL A 47 0.12 2.16 -14.88
CA VAL A 47 0.65 1.19 -13.91
C VAL A 47 1.96 0.58 -14.41
N LEU A 48 2.10 0.29 -15.71
CA LEU A 48 3.34 -0.23 -16.28
C LEU A 48 4.49 0.79 -16.17
N TYR A 49 4.27 2.06 -16.50
CA TYR A 49 5.28 3.10 -16.31
C TYR A 49 5.69 3.23 -14.85
N ARG A 50 4.74 3.23 -13.91
CA ARG A 50 5.03 3.22 -12.48
C ARG A 50 5.98 2.10 -12.10
N PHE A 51 5.70 0.86 -12.55
CA PHE A 51 6.52 -0.30 -12.18
C PHE A 51 7.84 -0.39 -12.95
N LEU A 52 7.95 0.19 -14.15
CA LEU A 52 9.24 0.38 -14.82
C LEU A 52 10.16 1.29 -14.00
N PHE A 53 9.66 2.45 -13.56
CA PHE A 53 10.43 3.33 -12.67
C PHE A 53 10.72 2.69 -11.31
N ALA A 54 9.76 1.97 -10.72
CA ALA A 54 9.98 1.25 -9.48
C ALA A 54 11.06 0.16 -9.64
N SER A 55 11.05 -0.61 -10.73
CA SER A 55 12.05 -1.62 -11.02
C SER A 55 13.45 -1.03 -11.18
N LEU A 56 13.58 0.15 -11.78
CA LEU A 56 14.85 0.89 -11.82
C LEU A 56 15.35 1.22 -10.41
N GLY A 57 14.45 1.69 -9.54
CA GLY A 57 14.78 1.99 -8.14
C GLY A 57 15.11 0.77 -7.30
N PHE A 58 14.50 -0.39 -7.59
CA PHE A 58 14.79 -1.65 -6.91
C PHE A 58 16.00 -2.42 -7.50
N ALA A 59 16.48 -2.06 -8.69
CA ALA A 59 17.57 -2.76 -9.38
C ALA A 59 18.83 -2.96 -8.50
N PRO A 60 19.30 -1.97 -7.69
CA PRO A 60 20.43 -2.18 -6.79
C PRO A 60 20.14 -3.23 -5.71
N GLY A 61 18.90 -3.29 -5.20
CA GLY A 61 18.46 -4.28 -4.20
C GLY A 61 18.43 -5.69 -4.79
N VAL A 62 17.86 -5.83 -5.97
CA VAL A 62 17.83 -7.11 -6.73
C VAL A 62 19.25 -7.59 -7.02
N TRP A 63 20.10 -6.70 -7.54
CA TRP A 63 21.48 -7.05 -7.89
C TRP A 63 22.31 -7.51 -6.69
N ARG A 64 22.22 -6.80 -5.55
CA ARG A 64 22.89 -7.20 -4.30
C ARG A 64 22.35 -8.55 -3.81
N GLY A 65 21.03 -8.72 -3.83
CA GLY A 65 20.38 -9.94 -3.38
C GLY A 65 20.77 -11.17 -4.22
N LEU A 66 20.88 -11.04 -5.53
CA LEU A 66 21.31 -12.12 -6.44
C LEU A 66 22.79 -12.48 -6.30
N ARG A 67 23.64 -11.51 -5.95
CA ARG A 67 25.07 -11.73 -5.73
C ARG A 67 25.41 -12.37 -4.39
N ASN A 68 24.57 -12.17 -3.38
CA ASN A 68 24.77 -12.76 -2.06
C ASN A 68 24.16 -14.16 -2.00
N PRO A 69 24.97 -15.23 -1.84
CA PRO A 69 24.46 -16.61 -1.76
C PRO A 69 23.41 -16.82 -0.64
N ALA A 70 23.49 -16.04 0.46
CA ALA A 70 22.57 -16.16 1.58
C ALA A 70 21.16 -15.63 1.27
N THR A 71 21.04 -14.66 0.35
CA THR A 71 19.76 -14.00 -0.01
C THR A 71 19.30 -14.30 -1.43
N ARG A 72 20.07 -15.11 -2.16
CA ARG A 72 19.71 -15.55 -3.52
C ARG A 72 18.47 -16.45 -3.48
N PRO A 73 17.43 -16.20 -4.31
CA PRO A 73 16.23 -17.02 -4.37
C PRO A 73 16.53 -18.47 -4.70
N GLN A 74 15.98 -19.39 -3.94
CA GLN A 74 16.01 -20.82 -4.20
C GLN A 74 14.77 -21.24 -5.02
N ARG A 75 14.76 -22.47 -5.54
CA ARG A 75 13.63 -22.96 -6.37
C ARG A 75 12.27 -22.84 -5.68
N GLN A 76 12.20 -23.11 -4.38
CA GLN A 76 10.99 -22.98 -3.58
C GLN A 76 10.55 -21.50 -3.43
N ASP A 77 11.49 -20.56 -3.38
CA ASP A 77 11.19 -19.14 -3.27
C ASP A 77 10.62 -18.58 -4.59
N ILE A 78 11.05 -19.14 -5.72
CA ILE A 78 10.63 -18.67 -7.05
C ILE A 78 9.11 -18.74 -7.20
N VAL A 79 8.47 -19.83 -6.78
CA VAL A 79 7.02 -20.00 -6.86
C VAL A 79 6.31 -18.93 -6.04
N LEU A 80 6.77 -18.69 -4.80
CA LEU A 80 6.20 -17.65 -3.94
C LEU A 80 6.43 -16.24 -4.52
N ILE A 81 7.63 -15.97 -5.04
CA ILE A 81 7.94 -14.69 -5.70
C ILE A 81 7.03 -14.47 -6.90
N LEU A 82 6.87 -15.46 -7.78
CA LEU A 82 6.03 -15.34 -8.96
C LEU A 82 4.56 -15.20 -8.62
N ALA A 83 4.04 -15.96 -7.65
CA ALA A 83 2.66 -15.84 -7.17
C ALA A 83 2.40 -14.47 -6.54
N ALA A 84 3.30 -14.02 -5.64
CA ALA A 84 3.22 -12.70 -5.03
C ALA A 84 3.35 -11.57 -6.06
N ALA A 85 4.23 -11.74 -7.06
CA ALA A 85 4.43 -10.80 -8.16
C ALA A 85 3.17 -10.66 -9.04
N LEU A 86 2.54 -11.78 -9.39
CA LEU A 86 1.33 -11.80 -10.20
C LEU A 86 0.17 -11.13 -9.45
N ILE A 87 -0.04 -11.47 -8.19
CA ILE A 87 -1.14 -10.93 -7.40
C ILE A 87 -0.87 -9.47 -7.02
N GLY A 88 0.34 -9.15 -6.58
CA GLY A 88 0.68 -7.85 -6.02
C GLY A 88 1.02 -6.77 -7.06
N VAL A 89 1.34 -7.11 -8.32
CA VAL A 89 1.66 -6.11 -9.34
C VAL A 89 0.56 -6.01 -10.38
N PRO A 90 0.36 -6.96 -11.32
CA PRO A 90 -0.71 -6.77 -12.30
C PRO A 90 -2.10 -6.82 -11.65
N ILE A 91 -2.45 -7.85 -10.89
CA ILE A 91 -3.84 -8.02 -10.42
C ILE A 91 -4.24 -6.89 -9.49
N GLN A 92 -3.51 -6.68 -8.40
CA GLN A 92 -3.85 -5.71 -7.37
C GLN A 92 -3.86 -4.28 -7.93
N PHE A 93 -2.80 -3.85 -8.62
CA PHE A 93 -2.70 -2.46 -9.07
C PHE A 93 -3.58 -2.14 -10.27
N LEU A 94 -3.79 -3.08 -11.21
CA LEU A 94 -4.73 -2.86 -12.30
C LEU A 94 -6.15 -2.69 -11.77
N ILE A 95 -6.60 -3.52 -10.84
CA ILE A 95 -7.94 -3.40 -10.24
C ILE A 95 -8.05 -2.09 -9.44
N GLN A 96 -7.05 -1.77 -8.62
CA GLN A 96 -7.05 -0.55 -7.80
C GLN A 96 -7.13 0.72 -8.66
N PHE A 97 -6.30 0.82 -9.70
CA PHE A 97 -6.28 2.00 -10.55
C PHE A 97 -7.42 2.02 -11.58
N ALA A 98 -7.97 0.87 -11.98
CA ALA A 98 -9.24 0.83 -12.69
C ALA A 98 -10.40 1.36 -11.83
N GLY A 99 -10.36 1.12 -10.53
CA GLY A 99 -11.25 1.74 -9.56
C GLY A 99 -11.03 3.25 -9.48
N LEU A 100 -9.78 3.70 -9.29
CA LEU A 100 -9.43 5.12 -9.21
C LEU A 100 -9.84 5.89 -10.49
N ALA A 101 -9.78 5.27 -11.66
CA ALA A 101 -10.22 5.90 -12.90
C ALA A 101 -11.74 6.21 -12.89
N ARG A 102 -12.52 5.53 -12.05
CA ARG A 102 -13.99 5.62 -11.94
C ARG A 102 -14.48 6.25 -10.63
N THR A 103 -13.57 6.62 -9.73
CA THR A 103 -13.91 7.25 -8.46
C THR A 103 -13.00 8.46 -8.21
N THR A 104 -13.18 9.14 -7.07
CA THR A 104 -12.33 10.27 -6.67
C THR A 104 -11.08 9.79 -5.93
N VAL A 105 -10.06 10.64 -5.85
CA VAL A 105 -8.85 10.35 -5.07
C VAL A 105 -9.19 10.22 -3.59
N SER A 106 -10.08 11.08 -3.10
CA SER A 106 -10.54 11.05 -1.71
C SER A 106 -11.22 9.73 -1.37
N HIS A 107 -12.16 9.24 -2.18
CA HIS A 107 -12.84 7.96 -1.98
C HIS A 107 -11.86 6.79 -2.03
N ALA A 108 -11.05 6.70 -3.09
CA ALA A 108 -10.07 5.63 -3.25
C ALA A 108 -9.09 5.55 -2.06
N SER A 109 -8.57 6.70 -1.62
CA SER A 109 -7.65 6.79 -0.49
C SER A 109 -8.29 6.34 0.83
N LEU A 110 -9.50 6.83 1.13
CA LEU A 110 -10.22 6.45 2.35
C LEU A 110 -10.53 4.95 2.36
N MET A 111 -10.90 4.36 1.23
CA MET A 111 -11.15 2.92 1.14
C MET A 111 -9.89 2.08 1.41
N VAL A 112 -8.72 2.52 0.93
CA VAL A 112 -7.43 1.85 1.22
C VAL A 112 -7.11 1.87 2.72
N GLY A 113 -7.62 2.84 3.47
CA GLY A 113 -7.56 2.85 4.93
C GLY A 113 -8.16 1.62 5.63
N ALA A 114 -8.98 0.82 4.93
CA ALA A 114 -9.47 -0.45 5.45
C ALA A 114 -8.42 -1.59 5.41
N LEU A 115 -7.32 -1.44 4.66
CA LEU A 115 -6.30 -2.48 4.47
C LEU A 115 -5.72 -3.05 5.78
N PRO A 116 -5.37 -2.26 6.80
CA PRO A 116 -4.83 -2.81 8.05
C PRO A 116 -5.81 -3.75 8.76
N VAL A 117 -7.11 -3.43 8.69
CA VAL A 117 -8.16 -4.25 9.31
C VAL A 117 -8.38 -5.54 8.52
N LEU A 118 -8.43 -5.44 7.19
CA LEU A 118 -8.52 -6.60 6.30
C LEU A 118 -7.29 -7.51 6.43
N LEU A 119 -6.10 -6.94 6.59
CA LEU A 119 -4.88 -7.70 6.80
C LEU A 119 -4.92 -8.44 8.15
N ALA A 120 -5.40 -7.81 9.22
CA ALA A 120 -5.57 -8.46 10.50
C ALA A 120 -6.56 -9.65 10.43
N ALA A 121 -7.67 -9.50 9.70
CA ALA A 121 -8.62 -10.58 9.45
C ALA A 121 -8.01 -11.70 8.59
N GLY A 122 -7.33 -11.34 7.50
CA GLY A 122 -6.65 -12.29 6.63
C GLY A 122 -5.58 -13.10 7.35
N SER A 123 -4.73 -12.45 8.16
CA SER A 123 -3.74 -13.14 8.99
C SER A 123 -4.38 -14.13 9.94
N ALA A 124 -5.50 -13.78 10.56
CA ALA A 124 -6.23 -14.67 11.45
C ALA A 124 -6.78 -15.94 10.77
N LEU A 125 -7.28 -15.78 9.54
CA LEU A 125 -7.82 -16.90 8.76
C LEU A 125 -6.73 -17.85 8.25
N PHE A 126 -5.57 -17.29 7.82
CA PHE A 126 -4.51 -18.08 7.20
C PHE A 126 -3.44 -18.58 8.19
N THR A 127 -3.21 -17.85 9.29
CA THR A 127 -2.21 -18.22 10.30
C THR A 127 -2.83 -18.84 11.57
N HIS A 128 -4.15 -19.04 11.58
CA HIS A 128 -4.91 -19.58 12.73
C HIS A 128 -4.71 -18.76 14.01
N GLU A 129 -4.38 -17.48 13.89
CA GLU A 129 -4.31 -16.58 15.04
C GLU A 129 -5.71 -16.32 15.60
N HIS A 130 -5.86 -16.43 16.92
CA HIS A 130 -7.11 -16.08 17.58
C HIS A 130 -7.43 -14.60 17.43
N VAL A 131 -8.47 -14.28 16.65
CA VAL A 131 -8.98 -12.91 16.49
C VAL A 131 -9.74 -12.53 17.75
N THR A 132 -9.29 -11.50 18.43
CA THR A 132 -10.01 -10.98 19.60
C THR A 132 -11.31 -10.31 19.17
N LEU A 133 -12.31 -10.29 20.07
CA LEU A 133 -13.57 -9.56 19.86
C LEU A 133 -13.33 -8.10 19.42
N LYS A 134 -12.32 -7.47 19.98
CA LYS A 134 -11.90 -6.11 19.62
C LYS A 134 -11.56 -5.96 18.13
N ARG A 135 -10.81 -6.92 17.57
CA ARG A 135 -10.49 -6.93 16.13
C ARG A 135 -11.72 -7.18 15.27
N TRP A 136 -12.64 -8.02 15.71
CA TRP A 136 -13.93 -8.22 15.04
C TRP A 136 -14.77 -6.93 14.99
N ILE A 137 -14.82 -6.18 16.10
CA ILE A 137 -15.51 -4.88 16.15
C ILE A 137 -14.86 -3.90 15.14
N ALA A 138 -13.53 -3.84 15.10
CA ALA A 138 -12.82 -2.98 14.15
C ALA A 138 -13.07 -3.40 12.69
N LEU A 139 -13.11 -4.71 12.39
CA LEU A 139 -13.42 -5.22 11.06
C LEU A 139 -14.83 -4.79 10.63
N VAL A 140 -15.82 -4.98 11.49
CA VAL A 140 -17.20 -4.56 11.23
C VAL A 140 -17.28 -3.05 11.02
N ALA A 141 -16.66 -2.25 11.90
CA ALA A 141 -16.65 -0.78 11.79
C ALA A 141 -16.01 -0.33 10.46
N SER A 142 -14.87 -0.91 10.07
CA SER A 142 -14.21 -0.61 8.80
C SER A 142 -15.06 -1.01 7.59
N THR A 143 -15.71 -2.18 7.64
CA THR A 143 -16.59 -2.64 6.57
C THR A 143 -17.82 -1.74 6.43
N VAL A 144 -18.43 -1.33 7.54
CA VAL A 144 -19.54 -0.35 7.55
C VAL A 144 -19.04 0.99 7.00
N GLY A 145 -17.85 1.44 7.38
CA GLY A 145 -17.25 2.66 6.87
C GLY A 145 -17.05 2.63 5.34
N ALA A 146 -16.48 1.54 4.81
CA ALA A 146 -16.34 1.36 3.37
C ALA A 146 -17.70 1.30 2.63
N ALA A 147 -18.69 0.64 3.24
CA ALA A 147 -20.06 0.60 2.70
C ALA A 147 -20.72 1.99 2.67
N LEU A 148 -20.50 2.83 3.69
CA LEU A 148 -21.00 4.21 3.70
C LEU A 148 -20.34 5.06 2.60
N ILE A 149 -19.03 4.94 2.36
CA ILE A 149 -18.33 5.63 1.27
C ILE A 149 -18.96 5.23 -0.07
N ALA A 150 -19.11 3.93 -0.32
CA ALA A 150 -19.69 3.40 -1.54
C ALA A 150 -21.19 3.78 -1.70
N PHE A 151 -21.94 3.87 -0.59
CA PHE A 151 -23.34 4.31 -0.60
C PHE A 151 -23.42 5.80 -0.97
N GLY A 152 -22.55 6.65 -0.43
CA GLY A 152 -22.45 8.06 -0.82
C GLY A 152 -22.25 8.22 -2.33
N ALA A 153 -21.35 7.42 -2.93
CA ALA A 153 -21.14 7.42 -4.37
C ALA A 153 -22.41 6.99 -5.17
N SER A 154 -23.17 6.01 -4.65
CA SER A 154 -24.38 5.50 -5.31
C SER A 154 -25.59 6.41 -5.15
N SER A 155 -25.66 7.18 -4.06
CA SER A 155 -26.77 8.11 -3.80
C SER A 155 -26.69 9.41 -4.59
N GLY A 156 -25.62 9.62 -5.37
CA GLY A 156 -25.46 10.80 -6.22
C GLY A 156 -25.32 12.07 -5.40
N GLU A 157 -24.54 12.05 -4.32
CA GLU A 157 -24.23 13.25 -3.54
C GLU A 157 -23.83 14.39 -4.48
N ALA A 158 -24.47 15.53 -4.34
CA ALA A 158 -24.36 16.63 -5.28
C ALA A 158 -22.89 17.04 -5.48
N GLY A 159 -22.42 16.98 -6.73
CA GLY A 159 -21.04 17.34 -7.10
C GLY A 159 -20.00 16.22 -6.98
N SER A 160 -20.35 15.04 -6.49
CA SER A 160 -19.42 13.90 -6.44
C SER A 160 -19.25 13.25 -7.81
N GLN A 161 -17.99 13.05 -8.25
CA GLN A 161 -17.64 12.27 -9.45
C GLN A 161 -17.34 10.81 -9.11
N ALA A 162 -17.51 10.40 -7.85
CA ALA A 162 -17.29 9.05 -7.40
C ALA A 162 -18.41 8.11 -7.94
N THR A 163 -18.03 6.90 -8.29
CA THR A 163 -19.00 5.86 -8.69
C THR A 163 -18.89 4.64 -7.80
N LEU A 164 -20.03 3.99 -7.53
CA LEU A 164 -20.06 2.73 -6.78
C LEU A 164 -19.15 1.66 -7.42
N ALA A 165 -19.14 1.57 -8.75
CA ALA A 165 -18.29 0.62 -9.46
C ALA A 165 -16.79 0.89 -9.23
N GLY A 166 -16.39 2.17 -9.20
CA GLY A 166 -15.03 2.57 -8.89
C GLY A 166 -14.63 2.18 -7.46
N ASP A 167 -15.48 2.50 -6.49
CA ASP A 167 -15.25 2.20 -5.09
C ASP A 167 -15.18 0.69 -4.82
N LEU A 168 -16.08 -0.11 -5.44
CA LEU A 168 -16.04 -1.56 -5.33
C LEU A 168 -14.77 -2.18 -5.94
N LEU A 169 -14.27 -1.63 -7.05
CA LEU A 169 -12.98 -2.07 -7.61
C LEU A 169 -11.82 -1.77 -6.65
N VAL A 170 -11.78 -0.57 -6.06
CA VAL A 170 -10.76 -0.26 -5.04
C VAL A 170 -10.87 -1.23 -3.86
N ALA A 171 -12.07 -1.48 -3.33
CA ALA A 171 -12.28 -2.44 -2.26
C ALA A 171 -11.84 -3.86 -2.64
N ALA A 172 -12.16 -4.33 -3.84
CA ALA A 172 -11.75 -5.64 -4.35
C ALA A 172 -10.22 -5.75 -4.47
N SER A 173 -9.52 -4.67 -4.85
CA SER A 173 -8.06 -4.66 -4.92
C SER A 173 -7.39 -4.90 -3.56
N LEU A 174 -8.04 -4.55 -2.45
CA LEU A 174 -7.52 -4.77 -1.10
C LEU A 174 -7.45 -6.26 -0.75
N ILE A 175 -8.34 -7.08 -1.31
CA ILE A 175 -8.29 -8.55 -1.14
C ILE A 175 -7.01 -9.09 -1.80
N ALA A 176 -6.72 -8.62 -3.01
CA ALA A 176 -5.46 -8.97 -3.69
C ALA A 176 -4.23 -8.45 -2.93
N ALA A 177 -4.31 -7.24 -2.36
CA ALA A 177 -3.25 -6.68 -1.52
C ALA A 177 -2.99 -7.54 -0.28
N VAL A 178 -4.03 -7.99 0.43
CA VAL A 178 -3.90 -8.90 1.58
C VAL A 178 -3.24 -10.21 1.15
N ALA A 179 -3.71 -10.83 0.07
CA ALA A 179 -3.14 -12.07 -0.43
C ALA A 179 -1.64 -11.91 -0.78
N TRP A 180 -1.29 -10.84 -1.48
CA TRP A 180 0.10 -10.52 -1.79
C TRP A 180 0.96 -10.33 -0.55
N ILE A 181 0.49 -9.55 0.44
CA ILE A 181 1.22 -9.29 1.69
C ILE A 181 1.48 -10.60 2.43
N LEU A 182 0.49 -11.49 2.51
CA LEU A 182 0.63 -12.80 3.17
C LEU A 182 1.64 -13.70 2.44
N LEU A 183 1.65 -13.71 1.10
CA LEU A 183 2.66 -14.45 0.33
C LEU A 183 4.08 -13.90 0.55
N VAL A 184 4.24 -12.57 0.63
CA VAL A 184 5.53 -11.95 0.97
C VAL A 184 5.96 -12.28 2.39
N GLN A 185 5.04 -12.31 3.36
CA GLN A 185 5.34 -12.76 4.72
C GLN A 185 5.81 -14.21 4.75
N GLN A 186 5.15 -15.10 4.00
CA GLN A 186 5.58 -16.49 3.88
C GLN A 186 6.96 -16.62 3.23
N LEU A 187 7.27 -15.81 2.20
CA LEU A 187 8.59 -15.75 1.60
C LEU A 187 9.68 -15.36 2.62
N MET A 188 9.37 -14.37 3.48
CA MET A 188 10.28 -13.90 4.52
C MET A 188 10.42 -14.88 5.70
N ALA A 189 9.43 -15.75 5.94
CA ALA A 189 9.46 -16.73 7.03
C ALA A 189 10.65 -17.72 6.93
N SER A 190 11.23 -17.87 5.73
CA SER A 190 12.46 -18.64 5.53
C SER A 190 13.70 -18.03 6.19
N GLY A 191 13.66 -16.78 6.64
CA GLY A 191 14.79 -16.02 7.20
C GLY A 191 15.86 -15.61 6.18
N ARG A 192 15.77 -16.06 4.91
CA ARG A 192 16.74 -15.74 3.85
C ARG A 192 16.57 -14.36 3.26
N HIS A 193 15.33 -13.87 3.21
CA HIS A 193 15.00 -12.61 2.55
C HIS A 193 14.68 -11.52 3.57
N THR A 194 15.35 -10.38 3.44
CA THR A 194 14.94 -9.18 4.16
C THR A 194 13.67 -8.61 3.52
N PRO A 195 12.86 -7.80 4.24
CA PRO A 195 11.69 -7.14 3.65
C PRO A 195 12.01 -6.37 2.37
N VAL A 196 13.18 -5.73 2.32
CA VAL A 196 13.65 -4.98 1.14
C VAL A 196 13.93 -5.90 -0.04
N THR A 197 14.65 -7.02 0.18
CA THR A 197 14.97 -7.95 -0.92
C THR A 197 13.74 -8.69 -1.40
N ALA A 198 12.84 -9.10 -0.51
CA ALA A 198 11.57 -9.73 -0.89
C ALA A 198 10.71 -8.77 -1.74
N SER A 199 10.53 -7.52 -1.31
CA SER A 199 9.81 -6.50 -2.08
C SER A 199 10.46 -6.23 -3.43
N ALA A 200 11.80 -6.11 -3.47
CA ALA A 200 12.54 -5.87 -4.73
C ALA A 200 12.33 -7.02 -5.74
N TYR A 201 12.41 -8.28 -5.30
CA TYR A 201 12.17 -9.43 -6.17
C TYR A 201 10.74 -9.47 -6.68
N VAL A 202 9.76 -9.30 -5.81
CA VAL A 202 8.33 -9.38 -6.16
C VAL A 202 7.94 -8.25 -7.13
N MET A 203 8.30 -7.01 -6.82
CA MET A 203 7.96 -5.85 -7.65
C MET A 203 8.63 -5.92 -9.03
N THR A 204 9.91 -6.31 -9.07
CA THR A 204 10.64 -6.43 -10.33
C THR A 204 10.15 -7.62 -11.17
N ALA A 205 9.81 -8.76 -10.54
CA ALA A 205 9.28 -9.93 -11.25
C ALA A 205 7.85 -9.67 -11.79
N GLY A 206 7.04 -8.87 -11.11
CA GLY A 206 5.69 -8.52 -11.55
C GLY A 206 5.66 -7.57 -12.77
N THR A 207 6.70 -6.75 -12.94
CA THR A 207 6.77 -5.79 -14.05
C THR A 207 6.68 -6.45 -15.44
N PRO A 208 7.45 -7.50 -15.79
CA PRO A 208 7.30 -8.17 -17.08
C PRO A 208 5.93 -8.85 -17.24
N MET A 209 5.33 -9.39 -16.17
CA MET A 209 3.98 -9.96 -16.23
C MET A 209 2.95 -8.89 -16.58
N LEU A 210 3.05 -7.72 -15.95
CA LEU A 210 2.23 -6.56 -16.28
C LEU A 210 2.47 -6.07 -17.71
N ALA A 211 3.74 -6.03 -18.15
CA ALA A 211 4.07 -5.62 -19.52
C ALA A 211 3.43 -6.53 -20.57
N ILE A 212 3.47 -7.85 -20.37
CA ILE A 212 2.81 -8.82 -21.26
C ILE A 212 1.32 -8.51 -21.35
N TRP A 213 0.66 -8.28 -20.22
CA TRP A 213 -0.77 -7.95 -20.21
C TRP A 213 -1.07 -6.63 -20.92
N VAL A 214 -0.32 -5.56 -20.63
CA VAL A 214 -0.51 -4.23 -21.23
C VAL A 214 -0.31 -4.26 -22.74
N PHE A 215 0.79 -4.89 -23.21
CA PHE A 215 1.04 -4.97 -24.65
C PHE A 215 0.00 -5.84 -25.38
N ALA A 216 -0.56 -6.83 -24.73
CA ALA A 216 -1.59 -7.68 -25.32
C ALA A 216 -2.98 -6.99 -25.37
N THR A 217 -3.29 -6.10 -24.42
CA THR A 217 -4.65 -5.53 -24.28
C THR A 217 -4.76 -4.06 -24.65
N GLU A 218 -3.71 -3.27 -24.40
CA GLU A 218 -3.71 -1.81 -24.55
C GLU A 218 -2.71 -1.32 -25.60
N GLY A 219 -1.87 -2.20 -26.14
CA GLY A 219 -0.89 -1.91 -27.17
C GLY A 219 0.40 -1.29 -26.62
N THR A 220 1.10 -0.53 -27.47
CA THR A 220 2.42 0.03 -27.14
C THR A 220 2.32 1.22 -26.20
N LEU A 221 3.37 1.43 -25.40
CA LEU A 221 3.46 2.60 -24.52
C LEU A 221 3.68 3.88 -25.32
N PRO A 222 2.88 4.94 -25.09
CA PRO A 222 3.08 6.24 -25.70
C PRO A 222 4.33 6.92 -25.13
N LEU A 223 5.28 7.29 -25.99
CA LEU A 223 6.53 7.97 -25.59
C LEU A 223 6.41 9.50 -25.60
N ARG A 224 5.42 10.05 -26.30
CA ARG A 224 5.17 11.49 -26.36
C ARG A 224 4.14 11.87 -25.31
N LEU A 225 4.62 12.18 -24.11
CA LEU A 225 3.83 12.57 -22.96
C LEU A 225 4.25 13.95 -22.48
N THR A 226 3.33 14.66 -21.84
CA THR A 226 3.66 15.94 -21.20
C THR A 226 4.63 15.75 -20.03
N ALA A 227 5.32 16.83 -19.66
CA ALA A 227 6.22 16.81 -18.50
C ALA A 227 5.48 16.42 -17.21
N LEU A 228 4.22 16.84 -17.04
CA LEU A 228 3.40 16.49 -15.88
C LEU A 228 3.17 14.98 -15.80
N THR A 229 2.83 14.34 -16.91
CA THR A 229 2.60 12.89 -16.96
C THR A 229 3.89 12.13 -16.68
N TRP A 230 5.04 12.53 -17.26
CA TRP A 230 6.34 11.92 -16.94
C TRP A 230 6.72 12.05 -15.48
N VAL A 231 6.56 13.24 -14.89
CA VAL A 231 6.81 13.49 -13.47
C VAL A 231 5.88 12.63 -12.61
N SER A 232 4.61 12.52 -12.99
CA SER A 232 3.62 11.74 -12.24
C SER A 232 3.99 10.25 -12.19
N VAL A 233 4.28 9.61 -13.32
CA VAL A 233 4.62 8.18 -13.34
C VAL A 233 5.97 7.91 -12.70
N ALA A 234 6.96 8.81 -12.87
CA ALA A 234 8.24 8.70 -12.21
C ALA A 234 8.11 8.85 -10.69
N ALA A 235 7.33 9.84 -10.22
CA ALA A 235 7.05 10.03 -8.79
C ALA A 235 6.31 8.83 -8.19
N MET A 236 5.32 8.28 -8.89
CA MET A 236 4.64 7.04 -8.46
C MET A 236 5.61 5.87 -8.30
N GLY A 237 6.49 5.65 -9.26
CA GLY A 237 7.45 4.55 -9.24
C GLY A 237 8.57 4.76 -8.23
N LEU A 238 9.22 5.92 -8.25
CA LEU A 238 10.39 6.20 -7.41
C LEU A 238 10.01 6.63 -6.01
N LEU A 239 9.09 7.61 -5.85
CA LEU A 239 8.73 8.12 -4.53
C LEU A 239 7.71 7.22 -3.85
N ALA A 240 6.52 7.06 -4.45
CA ALA A 240 5.41 6.33 -3.82
C ALA A 240 5.53 4.79 -3.89
N THR A 241 6.56 4.23 -4.51
CA THR A 241 6.81 2.78 -4.51
C THR A 241 8.19 2.46 -3.96
N THR A 242 9.28 2.90 -4.62
CA THR A 242 10.64 2.49 -4.24
C THR A 242 11.09 3.13 -2.93
N ILE A 243 11.15 4.47 -2.87
CA ILE A 243 11.65 5.20 -1.69
C ILE A 243 10.77 4.89 -0.48
N THR A 244 9.46 4.88 -0.66
CA THR A 244 8.51 4.52 0.39
C THR A 244 8.78 3.13 0.95
N THR A 245 8.99 2.14 0.09
CA THR A 245 9.30 0.76 0.52
C THR A 245 10.61 0.70 1.30
N TYR A 246 11.65 1.43 0.87
CA TYR A 246 12.92 1.48 1.60
C TYR A 246 12.77 2.17 2.97
N LEU A 247 12.11 3.33 3.03
CA LEU A 247 11.87 4.07 4.28
C LEU A 247 11.02 3.25 5.26
N TRP A 248 9.95 2.63 4.76
CA TRP A 248 9.08 1.79 5.56
C TRP A 248 9.83 0.60 6.17
N ASN A 249 10.54 -0.16 5.34
CA ASN A 249 11.28 -1.33 5.81
C ASN A 249 12.42 -0.94 6.77
N TRP A 250 13.10 0.19 6.52
CA TRP A 250 14.12 0.70 7.42
C TRP A 250 13.53 1.12 8.76
N GLY A 251 12.43 1.87 8.76
CA GLY A 251 11.73 2.29 9.97
C GLY A 251 11.20 1.10 10.77
N LEU A 252 10.57 0.13 10.08
CA LEU A 252 10.03 -1.08 10.68
C LEU A 252 11.10 -1.97 11.36
N ALA A 253 12.35 -1.90 10.89
CA ALA A 253 13.47 -2.60 11.53
C ALA A 253 13.94 -1.95 12.84
N GLN A 254 13.56 -0.69 13.11
CA GLN A 254 14.01 0.09 14.27
C GLN A 254 12.98 0.20 15.39
N VAL A 255 11.69 -0.05 15.08
CA VAL A 255 10.60 0.08 16.04
C VAL A 255 9.65 -1.12 15.97
N PRO A 256 8.91 -1.41 17.05
CA PRO A 256 7.91 -2.47 17.03
C PRO A 256 6.87 -2.25 15.92
N ALA A 257 6.51 -3.32 15.21
CA ALA A 257 5.54 -3.27 14.11
C ALA A 257 4.19 -2.64 14.50
N SER A 258 3.79 -2.81 15.76
CA SER A 258 2.59 -2.19 16.33
C SER A 258 2.64 -0.66 16.36
N GLN A 259 3.81 -0.09 16.61
CA GLN A 259 4.00 1.37 16.57
C GLN A 259 4.13 1.88 15.13
N ALA A 260 4.77 1.11 14.25
CA ALA A 260 4.87 1.43 12.84
C ALA A 260 3.50 1.43 12.14
N GLY A 261 2.62 0.49 12.50
CA GLY A 261 1.29 0.33 11.88
C GLY A 261 0.41 1.59 11.94
N VAL A 262 0.58 2.44 12.94
CA VAL A 262 -0.17 3.72 13.05
C VAL A 262 0.12 4.65 11.86
N PHE A 263 1.34 4.61 11.31
CA PHE A 263 1.75 5.47 10.20
C PHE A 263 1.13 5.06 8.85
N LEU A 264 0.62 3.82 8.71
CA LEU A 264 -0.16 3.42 7.54
C LEU A 264 -1.43 4.27 7.36
N ASN A 265 -1.99 4.77 8.46
CA ASN A 265 -3.18 5.61 8.39
C ASN A 265 -2.91 7.02 7.82
N LEU A 266 -1.64 7.40 7.62
CA LEU A 266 -1.31 8.65 6.94
C LEU A 266 -1.62 8.59 5.43
N GLU A 267 -1.54 7.41 4.81
CA GLU A 267 -1.87 7.23 3.39
C GLU A 267 -3.30 7.70 3.06
N PRO A 268 -4.36 7.16 3.71
CA PRO A 268 -5.72 7.60 3.41
C PRO A 268 -5.98 9.06 3.79
N VAL A 269 -5.37 9.56 4.86
CA VAL A 269 -5.54 10.95 5.28
C VAL A 269 -4.91 11.91 4.27
N VAL A 270 -3.66 11.68 3.88
CA VAL A 270 -2.97 12.53 2.90
C VAL A 270 -3.64 12.44 1.54
N GLY A 271 -4.02 11.25 1.08
CA GLY A 271 -4.72 11.07 -0.19
C GLY A 271 -6.06 11.81 -0.23
N ALA A 272 -6.87 11.73 0.83
CA ALA A 272 -8.13 12.45 0.93
C ALA A 272 -7.92 13.98 0.94
N ILE A 273 -6.95 14.46 1.71
CA ILE A 273 -6.60 15.90 1.74
C ILE A 273 -6.18 16.39 0.35
N LEU A 274 -5.31 15.64 -0.33
CA LEU A 274 -4.85 16.01 -1.68
C LEU A 274 -5.99 15.97 -2.70
N GLY A 275 -6.89 14.99 -2.62
CA GLY A 275 -8.08 14.91 -3.46
C GLY A 275 -8.98 16.13 -3.29
N VAL A 276 -9.30 16.51 -2.05
CA VAL A 276 -10.14 17.68 -1.77
C VAL A 276 -9.44 18.98 -2.14
N MET A 277 -8.17 19.17 -1.76
CA MET A 277 -7.49 20.47 -1.91
C MET A 277 -6.99 20.72 -3.34
N ILE A 278 -6.57 19.69 -4.07
CA ILE A 278 -5.94 19.84 -5.39
C ILE A 278 -6.89 19.49 -6.53
N LEU A 279 -7.69 18.44 -6.36
CA LEU A 279 -8.62 17.96 -7.38
C LEU A 279 -10.05 18.45 -7.16
N HIS A 280 -10.29 19.18 -6.05
CA HIS A 280 -11.60 19.67 -5.66
C HIS A 280 -12.65 18.55 -5.52
N ASP A 281 -12.20 17.37 -5.04
CA ASP A 281 -13.10 16.26 -4.75
C ASP A 281 -14.14 16.68 -3.72
N VAL A 282 -15.39 16.34 -3.96
CA VAL A 282 -16.49 16.56 -3.00
C VAL A 282 -16.68 15.29 -2.17
N LEU A 283 -16.49 15.41 -0.87
CA LEU A 283 -16.82 14.37 0.11
C LEU A 283 -18.16 14.74 0.77
N GLY A 284 -19.20 14.00 0.41
CA GLY A 284 -20.48 14.14 1.08
C GLY A 284 -20.47 13.59 2.53
N PRO A 285 -21.56 13.76 3.27
CA PRO A 285 -21.65 13.31 4.67
C PRO A 285 -21.33 11.83 4.87
N PHE A 286 -21.81 10.97 3.98
CA PHE A 286 -21.54 9.52 4.02
C PHE A 286 -20.06 9.22 3.79
N GLY A 287 -19.40 9.92 2.85
CA GLY A 287 -17.97 9.80 2.61
C GLY A 287 -17.14 10.19 3.82
N VAL A 288 -17.48 11.31 4.48
CA VAL A 288 -16.80 11.78 5.69
C VAL A 288 -16.98 10.81 6.86
N VAL A 289 -18.21 10.41 7.18
CA VAL A 289 -18.50 9.48 8.29
C VAL A 289 -17.87 8.12 8.02
N GLY A 290 -18.00 7.61 6.80
CA GLY A 290 -17.39 6.34 6.40
C GLY A 290 -15.86 6.37 6.51
N GLY A 291 -15.22 7.44 6.03
CA GLY A 291 -13.79 7.64 6.14
C GLY A 291 -13.29 7.69 7.58
N LEU A 292 -13.99 8.42 8.46
CA LEU A 292 -13.67 8.47 9.88
C LEU A 292 -13.78 7.10 10.55
N LEU A 293 -14.79 6.30 10.22
CA LEU A 293 -14.95 4.93 10.74
C LEU A 293 -13.80 4.02 10.28
N VAL A 294 -13.42 4.07 9.00
CA VAL A 294 -12.30 3.29 8.47
C VAL A 294 -10.99 3.65 9.17
N ILE A 295 -10.68 4.95 9.28
CA ILE A 295 -9.46 5.43 9.95
C ILE A 295 -9.46 5.05 11.42
N ALA A 296 -10.57 5.26 12.14
CA ALA A 296 -10.68 4.92 13.57
C ALA A 296 -10.48 3.42 13.80
N ALA A 297 -11.08 2.56 12.95
CA ALA A 297 -10.92 1.11 13.02
C ALA A 297 -9.45 0.70 12.77
N ALA A 298 -8.79 1.29 11.76
CA ALA A 298 -7.40 1.00 11.43
C ALA A 298 -6.43 1.44 12.55
N VAL A 299 -6.61 2.64 13.11
CA VAL A 299 -5.85 3.12 14.28
C VAL A 299 -6.05 2.20 15.49
N TYR A 300 -7.29 1.80 15.74
CA TYR A 300 -7.61 0.91 16.87
C TYR A 300 -6.91 -0.45 16.75
N VAL A 301 -6.91 -1.07 15.57
CA VAL A 301 -6.17 -2.34 15.33
C VAL A 301 -4.67 -2.15 15.48
N ALA A 302 -4.12 -1.04 14.99
CA ALA A 302 -2.70 -0.74 15.10
C ALA A 302 -2.24 -0.60 16.58
N LEU A 303 -3.06 0.05 17.42
CA LEU A 303 -2.79 0.21 18.85
C LEU A 303 -2.94 -1.12 19.64
N ASP A 304 -3.96 -1.94 19.33
CA ASP A 304 -4.18 -3.24 20.00
C ASP A 304 -3.02 -4.22 19.76
N ASN A 305 -2.43 -4.20 18.56
CA ASN A 305 -1.24 -5.02 18.26
C ASN A 305 -0.02 -4.63 19.11
N GLY A 306 0.05 -3.39 19.62
CA GLY A 306 1.12 -2.88 20.48
C GLY A 306 1.14 -3.49 21.88
N GLN A 307 -0.04 -3.65 22.45
CA GLN A 307 -0.14 -4.10 23.86
C GLN A 307 0.19 -5.58 24.05
N LYS A 308 -0.07 -6.46 23.07
CA LYS A 308 0.17 -7.90 23.19
C LYS A 308 1.65 -8.30 23.13
N ARG A 309 2.51 -7.51 22.48
CA ARG A 309 3.95 -7.79 22.41
C ARG A 309 4.74 -7.25 23.61
N SER A 310 4.23 -6.25 24.30
CA SER A 310 4.86 -5.68 25.51
C SER A 310 4.52 -6.45 26.80
N GLY A 311 3.57 -7.36 26.77
CA GLY A 311 3.09 -8.12 27.92
C GLY A 311 3.50 -9.60 27.97
N SER A 312 4.39 -10.08 27.08
CA SER A 312 4.94 -11.44 27.18
C SER A 312 6.21 -11.40 28.03
N PRO A 313 6.23 -11.93 29.26
CA PRO A 313 7.47 -12.13 29.99
C PRO A 313 8.32 -13.17 29.25
N ALA A 314 9.63 -12.94 29.26
CA ALA A 314 10.67 -13.81 28.73
C ALA A 314 10.72 -15.17 29.41
#